data_dd1011fef0aaba05695aac378b16094a
#
_entry.id   dd1011fef0aaba05695aac378b16094a
#
_cell.length_a   1.000
_cell.length_b   1.000
_cell.length_c   1.000
_cell.angle_alpha   90.00
_cell.angle_beta   90.00
_cell.angle_gamma   90.00
#
_symmetry.space_group_name_H-M   'P 1'
#
loop_
_entity.id
_entity.type
_entity.pdbx_description
1 polymer ?
#
loop_
_entity_poly.entity_id
_entity_poly.type
_entity_poly.pdbx_seq_one_letter_code
_entity_poly.pdbx_strand_id
1 'polypeptide(L)'
;MKNSKDIVIGICALIGFAAISTGFKSEEISTVQQYEYEIVTVVESVVPKGLGRSRMIAKTEVVDYNPSTTVRMEDGEKDKSKNDKRKDIRTKAFEETKLLNFYNIGGIRFNNIATNDAMVKSKLNEMTAEGWELTFVTGGVESSGDKDPNGIYLSRYIFKKPL
;
A
#
# COMPACT_ATOMS: atom_id res chain seq x y z
N MET A 1 68.62 6.30 -36.93
CA MET A 1 67.90 7.50 -36.39
C MET A 1 66.48 7.38 -36.89
N LYS A 2 65.54 7.08 -35.97
CA LYS A 2 64.13 6.99 -36.27
C LYS A 2 63.56 8.42 -36.40
N ASN A 3 62.95 8.73 -37.52
CA ASN A 3 62.48 10.09 -37.83
C ASN A 3 61.40 10.54 -36.80
N SER A 4 61.51 11.75 -36.27
CA SER A 4 60.59 12.36 -35.30
C SER A 4 59.13 12.41 -35.78
N LYS A 5 58.90 12.34 -37.07
CA LYS A 5 57.57 12.32 -37.70
C LYS A 5 56.80 11.01 -37.41
N ASP A 6 57.50 9.89 -37.33
CA ASP A 6 56.87 8.59 -37.04
C ASP A 6 56.44 8.48 -35.59
N ILE A 7 57.12 9.17 -34.69
CA ILE A 7 56.76 9.23 -33.26
C ILE A 7 55.49 10.06 -33.03
N VAL A 8 55.31 11.20 -33.77
CA VAL A 8 54.15 12.04 -33.65
C VAL A 8 52.87 11.36 -34.16
N ILE A 9 52.98 10.58 -35.26
CA ILE A 9 51.84 9.81 -35.81
C ILE A 9 51.42 8.69 -34.82
N GLY A 10 52.37 8.02 -34.17
CA GLY A 10 52.09 6.99 -33.18
C GLY A 10 51.37 7.51 -31.92
N ILE A 11 51.72 8.69 -31.45
CA ILE A 11 51.11 9.33 -30.30
C ILE A 11 49.67 9.82 -30.60
N CYS A 12 49.43 10.38 -31.80
CA CYS A 12 48.07 10.76 -32.21
C CYS A 12 47.12 9.57 -32.38
N ALA A 13 47.62 8.42 -32.86
CA ALA A 13 46.82 7.20 -32.99
C ALA A 13 46.45 6.59 -31.62
N LEU A 14 47.32 6.68 -30.61
CA LEU A 14 47.05 6.21 -29.25
C LEU A 14 46.06 7.12 -28.51
N ILE A 15 46.12 8.42 -28.73
CA ILE A 15 45.16 9.38 -28.10
C ILE A 15 43.76 9.25 -28.75
N GLY A 16 43.71 9.00 -30.06
CA GLY A 16 42.43 8.78 -30.77
C GLY A 16 41.72 7.50 -30.31
N PHE A 17 42.42 6.44 -29.91
CA PHE A 17 41.80 5.20 -29.45
C PHE A 17 41.31 5.26 -28.01
N ALA A 18 41.95 6.08 -27.18
CA ALA A 18 41.50 6.30 -25.79
C ALA A 18 40.23 7.14 -25.70
N ALA A 19 39.91 7.98 -26.68
CA ALA A 19 38.71 8.82 -26.67
C ALA A 19 37.45 8.11 -27.15
N ILE A 20 37.56 6.96 -27.83
CA ILE A 20 36.38 6.20 -28.32
C ILE A 20 35.87 5.22 -27.28
N SER A 21 36.64 4.87 -26.26
CA SER A 21 36.24 3.87 -25.25
C SER A 21 35.42 4.45 -24.07
N THR A 22 35.19 5.79 -24.02
CA THR A 22 34.45 6.40 -22.93
C THR A 22 32.97 6.71 -23.26
N GLY A 23 32.51 6.31 -24.44
CA GLY A 23 31.16 6.66 -24.93
C GLY A 23 30.06 5.62 -24.73
N PHE A 24 30.41 4.41 -24.30
CA PHE A 24 29.36 3.42 -23.95
C PHE A 24 28.97 3.59 -22.48
N LYS A 25 28.04 4.52 -22.20
CA LYS A 25 27.17 4.39 -21.07
C LYS A 25 26.36 3.11 -21.30
N SER A 26 26.65 2.05 -20.55
CA SER A 26 25.70 0.97 -20.41
C SER A 26 24.39 1.60 -19.92
N GLU A 27 23.32 1.52 -20.71
CA GLU A 27 21.99 1.77 -20.21
C GLU A 27 21.81 0.82 -19.02
N GLU A 28 21.73 1.37 -17.82
CA GLU A 28 21.29 0.61 -16.67
C GLU A 28 19.90 0.10 -17.03
N ILE A 29 19.79 -1.21 -17.20
CA ILE A 29 18.50 -1.87 -17.29
C ILE A 29 17.82 -1.55 -15.96
N SER A 30 16.88 -0.61 -15.99
CA SER A 30 16.09 -0.28 -14.80
C SER A 30 15.33 -1.55 -14.42
N THR A 31 15.83 -2.30 -13.46
CA THR A 31 15.10 -3.41 -12.87
C THR A 31 13.83 -2.82 -12.28
N VAL A 32 12.68 -3.29 -12.75
CA VAL A 32 11.38 -2.86 -12.19
C VAL A 32 11.37 -3.21 -10.72
N GLN A 33 11.39 -2.19 -9.86
CA GLN A 33 11.35 -2.39 -8.42
C GLN A 33 10.00 -3.00 -8.04
N GLN A 34 10.04 -4.17 -7.41
CA GLN A 34 8.83 -4.82 -6.86
C GLN A 34 8.59 -4.35 -5.43
N TYR A 35 7.33 -4.31 -5.05
CA TYR A 35 6.90 -3.86 -3.74
C TYR A 35 5.90 -4.83 -3.12
N GLU A 36 6.00 -5.01 -1.83
CA GLU A 36 4.96 -5.55 -0.98
C GLU A 36 4.07 -4.40 -0.49
N TYR A 37 2.79 -4.67 -0.26
CA TYR A 37 1.83 -3.67 0.23
C TYR A 37 1.14 -4.16 1.51
N GLU A 38 0.92 -3.23 2.43
CA GLU A 38 0.14 -3.46 3.65
C GLU A 38 -0.91 -2.35 3.79
N ILE A 39 -2.08 -2.71 4.31
CA ILE A 39 -3.19 -1.77 4.49
C ILE A 39 -3.60 -1.76 5.95
N VAL A 40 -3.44 -0.61 6.60
CA VAL A 40 -4.02 -0.37 7.91
C VAL A 40 -5.38 0.30 7.71
N THR A 41 -6.44 -0.34 8.18
CA THR A 41 -7.81 0.16 8.08
C THR A 41 -8.31 0.61 9.45
N VAL A 42 -8.77 1.84 9.54
CA VAL A 42 -9.41 2.40 10.74
C VAL A 42 -10.89 2.58 10.46
N VAL A 43 -11.73 1.98 11.29
CA VAL A 43 -13.18 2.14 11.25
C VAL A 43 -13.61 2.81 12.54
N GLU A 44 -14.31 3.93 12.44
CA GLU A 44 -14.78 4.71 13.60
C GLU A 44 -16.29 4.90 13.52
N SER A 45 -16.98 4.57 14.61
CA SER A 45 -18.42 4.76 14.69
C SER A 45 -18.75 6.22 14.92
N VAL A 46 -19.59 6.78 14.07
CA VAL A 46 -20.06 8.18 14.13
C VAL A 46 -21.48 8.30 14.72
N VAL A 47 -22.01 7.24 15.31
CA VAL A 47 -23.35 7.22 15.91
C VAL A 47 -23.32 7.00 17.42
N PRO A 48 -24.27 7.58 18.18
CA PRO A 48 -24.27 7.55 19.65
C PRO A 48 -24.31 6.14 20.27
N LYS A 49 -24.91 5.17 19.60
CA LYS A 49 -25.05 3.79 20.05
C LYS A 49 -24.05 2.82 19.42
N GLY A 50 -23.02 3.34 18.79
CA GLY A 50 -22.00 2.54 18.08
C GLY A 50 -20.97 1.87 18.99
N LEU A 51 -21.30 1.52 20.22
CA LEU A 51 -20.40 0.91 21.20
C LEU A 51 -19.73 -0.36 20.63
N GLY A 52 -18.41 -0.38 20.71
CA GLY A 52 -17.62 -1.52 20.26
C GLY A 52 -17.45 -1.67 18.75
N ARG A 53 -17.83 -0.71 17.93
CA ARG A 53 -17.71 -0.75 16.46
C ARG A 53 -16.43 -0.12 15.94
N SER A 54 -15.80 0.78 16.71
CA SER A 54 -14.56 1.42 16.30
C SER A 54 -13.39 0.44 16.43
N ARG A 55 -12.62 0.24 15.34
CA ARG A 55 -11.53 -0.72 15.25
C ARG A 55 -10.44 -0.21 14.32
N MET A 56 -9.21 -0.59 14.64
CA MET A 56 -8.11 -0.55 13.69
C MET A 56 -7.74 -2.00 13.34
N ILE A 57 -7.60 -2.27 12.05
CA ILE A 57 -7.26 -3.58 11.47
C ILE A 57 -5.93 -3.42 10.74
N ALA A 58 -5.00 -4.32 11.00
CA ALA A 58 -3.67 -4.34 10.39
C ALA A 58 -3.16 -5.78 10.24
N LYS A 59 -2.02 -5.94 9.57
CA LYS A 59 -1.31 -7.21 9.35
C LYS A 59 -2.29 -8.31 8.91
N THR A 60 -3.02 -8.00 7.85
CA THR A 60 -3.97 -8.95 7.26
C THR A 60 -3.21 -9.98 6.43
N GLU A 61 -3.63 -11.25 6.57
CA GLU A 61 -3.15 -12.31 5.68
C GLU A 61 -3.48 -12.00 4.22
N VAL A 62 -2.52 -12.24 3.32
CA VAL A 62 -2.74 -12.11 1.88
C VAL A 62 -3.67 -13.24 1.41
N VAL A 63 -4.74 -12.86 0.76
CA VAL A 63 -5.72 -13.79 0.19
C VAL A 63 -5.62 -13.79 -1.31
N ASP A 64 -5.55 -14.96 -1.94
CA ASP A 64 -5.64 -15.07 -3.39
C ASP A 64 -7.05 -14.66 -3.85
N TYR A 65 -7.11 -13.62 -4.67
CA TYR A 65 -8.38 -13.11 -5.19
C TYR A 65 -8.89 -13.88 -6.43
N ASN A 66 -8.03 -14.65 -7.10
CA ASN A 66 -8.37 -15.34 -8.35
C ASN A 66 -9.59 -16.27 -8.23
N PRO A 67 -9.71 -17.08 -7.14
CA PRO A 67 -10.89 -17.94 -6.98
C PRO A 67 -12.22 -17.17 -6.88
N SER A 68 -12.15 -15.88 -6.53
CA SER A 68 -13.32 -14.99 -6.42
C SER A 68 -13.59 -14.17 -7.68
N THR A 69 -12.69 -14.28 -8.67
CA THR A 69 -12.78 -13.49 -9.91
C THR A 69 -13.63 -14.21 -10.95
N THR A 70 -14.55 -13.48 -11.55
CA THR A 70 -15.34 -13.94 -12.71
C THR A 70 -14.86 -13.21 -13.96
N VAL A 71 -14.39 -13.95 -14.94
CA VAL A 71 -14.09 -13.40 -16.26
C VAL A 71 -15.37 -13.36 -17.08
N ARG A 72 -15.71 -12.21 -17.65
CA ARG A 72 -16.83 -12.02 -18.59
C ARG A 72 -16.27 -11.92 -19.99
N MET A 73 -16.77 -12.74 -20.90
CA MET A 73 -16.36 -12.76 -22.30
C MET A 73 -17.28 -11.87 -23.13
N GLU A 74 -16.80 -11.46 -24.31
CA GLU A 74 -17.53 -10.56 -25.23
C GLU A 74 -18.85 -11.16 -25.73
N ASP A 75 -18.91 -12.48 -25.89
CA ASP A 75 -20.09 -13.26 -26.24
C ASP A 75 -21.14 -13.40 -25.13
N GLY A 76 -20.85 -12.83 -23.94
CA GLY A 76 -21.71 -12.90 -22.76
C GLY A 76 -21.49 -14.14 -21.89
N GLU A 77 -20.63 -15.06 -22.29
CA GLU A 77 -20.25 -16.18 -21.44
C GLU A 77 -19.46 -15.70 -20.20
N LYS A 78 -19.50 -16.51 -19.14
CA LYS A 78 -18.82 -16.25 -17.87
C LYS A 78 -18.04 -17.49 -17.47
N ASP A 79 -16.75 -17.32 -17.29
CA ASP A 79 -15.96 -18.34 -16.61
C ASP A 79 -16.27 -18.30 -15.11
N LYS A 80 -17.02 -19.30 -14.64
CA LYS A 80 -17.39 -19.48 -13.24
C LYS A 80 -16.58 -20.59 -12.56
N SER A 81 -15.53 -21.06 -13.20
CA SER A 81 -14.83 -22.29 -12.81
C SER A 81 -14.24 -22.29 -11.40
N LYS A 82 -14.16 -21.11 -10.76
CA LYS A 82 -13.47 -20.93 -9.46
C LYS A 82 -14.28 -20.15 -8.44
N ASN A 83 -15.61 -20.25 -8.48
CA ASN A 83 -16.45 -19.59 -7.47
C ASN A 83 -16.36 -20.30 -6.12
N ASP A 84 -15.40 -19.90 -5.28
CA ASP A 84 -15.34 -20.31 -3.90
C ASP A 84 -16.52 -19.76 -3.09
N LYS A 85 -16.92 -20.52 -2.08
CA LYS A 85 -17.94 -20.04 -1.15
C LYS A 85 -17.37 -18.89 -0.34
N ARG A 86 -18.18 -17.87 -0.06
CA ARG A 86 -17.77 -16.68 0.73
C ARG A 86 -17.04 -17.02 2.04
N LYS A 87 -17.36 -18.16 2.65
CA LYS A 87 -16.70 -18.63 3.89
C LYS A 87 -15.25 -19.03 3.66
N ASP A 88 -14.90 -19.44 2.45
CA ASP A 88 -13.59 -20.00 2.12
C ASP A 88 -12.59 -18.89 1.72
N ILE A 89 -13.11 -17.72 1.30
CA ILE A 89 -12.31 -16.53 0.94
C ILE A 89 -12.13 -15.53 2.08
N ARG A 90 -12.70 -15.78 3.25
CA ARG A 90 -12.55 -14.87 4.40
C ARG A 90 -11.18 -15.05 5.01
N THR A 91 -10.43 -13.93 5.15
CA THR A 91 -9.22 -13.97 5.98
C THR A 91 -9.56 -14.33 7.42
N LYS A 92 -8.69 -15.11 8.05
CA LYS A 92 -8.82 -15.57 9.42
C LYS A 92 -7.75 -15.00 10.34
N ALA A 93 -6.69 -14.44 9.76
CA ALA A 93 -5.57 -13.89 10.48
C ALA A 93 -5.41 -12.39 10.19
N PHE A 94 -5.58 -11.56 11.21
CA PHE A 94 -5.35 -10.13 11.19
C PHE A 94 -5.21 -9.59 12.62
N GLU A 95 -4.56 -8.45 12.77
CA GLU A 95 -4.53 -7.72 14.04
C GLU A 95 -5.76 -6.82 14.15
N GLU A 96 -6.44 -6.87 15.29
CA GLU A 96 -7.56 -6.00 15.60
C GLU A 96 -7.30 -5.21 16.88
N THR A 97 -7.25 -3.88 16.79
CA THR A 97 -7.13 -2.98 17.92
C THR A 97 -8.47 -2.30 18.19
N LYS A 98 -8.95 -2.38 19.42
CA LYS A 98 -10.17 -1.67 19.84
C LYS A 98 -9.91 -0.18 19.92
N LEU A 99 -10.76 0.60 19.28
CA LEU A 99 -10.79 2.06 19.35
C LEU A 99 -12.01 2.54 20.12
N LEU A 100 -11.99 3.80 20.52
CA LEU A 100 -13.08 4.45 21.23
C LEU A 100 -14.09 5.07 20.25
N ASN A 101 -15.36 5.10 20.62
CA ASN A 101 -16.36 5.74 19.77
C ASN A 101 -16.34 7.27 19.92
N PHE A 102 -16.61 7.99 18.83
CA PHE A 102 -16.73 9.44 18.83
C PHE A 102 -17.87 9.93 19.74
N TYR A 103 -18.99 9.20 19.72
CA TYR A 103 -20.18 9.52 20.46
C TYR A 103 -20.41 8.61 21.66
N ASN A 104 -20.92 9.18 22.72
CA ASN A 104 -21.63 8.47 23.76
C ASN A 104 -23.02 9.13 23.99
N ILE A 105 -23.74 8.69 25.03
CA ILE A 105 -25.08 9.25 25.37
C ILE A 105 -25.04 10.77 25.61
N GLY A 106 -23.91 11.32 26.02
CA GLY A 106 -23.70 12.74 26.27
C GLY A 106 -23.15 13.56 25.11
N GLY A 107 -23.08 13.00 23.91
CA GLY A 107 -22.60 13.67 22.69
C GLY A 107 -21.17 13.31 22.28
N ILE A 108 -20.52 14.20 21.52
CA ILE A 108 -19.15 14.01 21.00
C ILE A 108 -18.14 13.99 22.14
N ARG A 109 -17.18 13.06 22.05
CA ARG A 109 -16.08 12.88 23.00
C ARG A 109 -14.73 13.16 22.36
N PHE A 110 -14.27 14.39 22.43
CA PHE A 110 -12.98 14.82 21.86
C PHE A 110 -11.79 14.03 22.43
N ASN A 111 -11.83 13.65 23.70
CA ASN A 111 -10.79 12.81 24.30
C ASN A 111 -10.71 11.42 23.64
N ASN A 112 -11.85 10.86 23.20
CA ASN A 112 -11.88 9.59 22.48
C ASN A 112 -11.24 9.74 21.11
N ILE A 113 -11.54 10.82 20.39
CA ILE A 113 -10.92 11.14 19.10
C ILE A 113 -9.41 11.27 19.28
N ALA A 114 -8.96 12.11 20.22
CA ALA A 114 -7.53 12.29 20.49
C ALA A 114 -6.82 10.99 20.90
N THR A 115 -7.50 10.10 21.63
CA THR A 115 -6.96 8.79 21.99
C THR A 115 -6.84 7.90 20.78
N ASN A 116 -7.85 7.86 19.90
CA ASN A 116 -7.79 7.10 18.65
C ASN A 116 -6.65 7.60 17.76
N ASP A 117 -6.51 8.92 17.60
CA ASP A 117 -5.42 9.52 16.84
C ASP A 117 -4.04 9.13 17.41
N ALA A 118 -3.91 9.09 18.74
CA ALA A 118 -2.67 8.65 19.37
C ALA A 118 -2.37 7.16 19.11
N MET A 119 -3.40 6.30 19.11
CA MET A 119 -3.25 4.88 18.77
C MET A 119 -2.89 4.68 17.29
N VAL A 120 -3.57 5.41 16.38
CA VAL A 120 -3.24 5.38 14.95
C VAL A 120 -1.81 5.86 14.72
N LYS A 121 -1.42 6.99 15.33
CA LYS A 121 -0.04 7.50 15.25
C LYS A 121 0.98 6.46 15.74
N SER A 122 0.69 5.75 16.82
CA SER A 122 1.55 4.68 17.31
C SER A 122 1.74 3.58 16.27
N LYS A 123 0.63 3.16 15.60
CA LYS A 123 0.69 2.16 14.54
C LYS A 123 1.46 2.63 13.31
N LEU A 124 1.27 3.89 12.89
CA LEU A 124 2.03 4.46 11.77
C LEU A 124 3.54 4.49 12.08
N ASN A 125 3.92 4.82 13.31
CA ASN A 125 5.32 4.79 13.73
C ASN A 125 5.89 3.36 13.76
N GLU A 126 5.12 2.38 14.21
CA GLU A 126 5.51 0.96 14.16
C GLU A 126 5.76 0.52 12.71
N MET A 127 4.83 0.79 11.79
CA MET A 127 4.97 0.44 10.38
C MET A 127 6.23 1.05 9.75
N THR A 128 6.49 2.34 10.01
CA THR A 128 7.70 3.00 9.50
C THR A 128 8.99 2.42 10.11
N ALA A 129 8.97 2.04 11.38
CA ALA A 129 10.10 1.39 12.03
C ALA A 129 10.37 -0.02 11.45
N GLU A 130 9.35 -0.70 10.94
CA GLU A 130 9.45 -1.97 10.21
C GLU A 130 9.88 -1.79 8.74
N GLY A 131 10.14 -0.57 8.28
CA GLY A 131 10.60 -0.25 6.92
C GLY A 131 9.48 -0.02 5.90
N TRP A 132 8.25 0.13 6.36
CA TRP A 132 7.12 0.48 5.48
C TRP A 132 7.07 1.98 5.21
N GLU A 133 6.84 2.36 3.96
CA GLU A 133 6.60 3.73 3.51
C GLU A 133 5.11 3.99 3.35
N LEU A 134 4.55 4.99 4.04
CA LEU A 134 3.18 5.42 3.83
C LEU A 134 3.05 6.08 2.46
N THR A 135 2.29 5.46 1.56
CA THR A 135 2.16 5.89 0.17
C THR A 135 0.89 6.69 -0.08
N PHE A 136 -0.21 6.26 0.54
CA PHE A 136 -1.51 6.86 0.27
C PHE A 136 -2.44 6.73 1.48
N VAL A 137 -3.31 7.74 1.67
CA VAL A 137 -4.38 7.73 2.67
C VAL A 137 -5.69 8.06 1.98
N THR A 138 -6.70 7.26 2.22
CA THR A 138 -8.05 7.51 1.74
C THR A 138 -9.07 7.31 2.85
N GLY A 139 -10.19 7.98 2.77
CA GLY A 139 -11.27 7.85 3.74
C GLY A 139 -12.62 8.11 3.12
N GLY A 140 -13.64 7.61 3.80
CA GLY A 140 -15.03 7.79 3.43
C GLY A 140 -15.94 7.65 4.63
N VAL A 141 -17.12 8.22 4.52
CA VAL A 141 -18.17 8.12 5.53
C VAL A 141 -19.37 7.40 4.95
N GLU A 142 -19.92 6.47 5.71
CA GLU A 142 -21.27 5.95 5.53
C GLU A 142 -22.16 6.59 6.58
N SER A 143 -23.11 7.41 6.14
CA SER A 143 -24.04 8.07 7.04
C SER A 143 -25.13 7.11 7.49
N SER A 144 -25.55 7.26 8.76
CA SER A 144 -26.72 6.54 9.25
C SER A 144 -28.00 7.05 8.54
N GLY A 145 -28.92 6.12 8.26
CA GLY A 145 -30.26 6.41 7.72
C GLY A 145 -31.35 5.74 8.54
N ASP A 146 -32.60 5.99 8.20
CA ASP A 146 -33.76 5.45 8.93
C ASP A 146 -33.78 3.91 9.03
N LYS A 147 -33.23 3.23 8.01
CA LYS A 147 -33.17 1.77 7.93
C LYS A 147 -31.79 1.20 8.28
N ASP A 148 -30.76 2.05 8.35
CA ASP A 148 -29.41 1.68 8.73
C ASP A 148 -28.85 2.66 9.77
N PRO A 149 -28.90 2.31 11.06
CA PRO A 149 -28.40 3.17 12.14
C PRO A 149 -26.86 3.10 12.29
N ASN A 150 -26.14 2.50 11.34
CA ASN A 150 -24.73 2.17 11.48
C ASN A 150 -23.81 3.16 10.75
N GLY A 151 -23.86 4.44 11.10
CA GLY A 151 -22.90 5.41 10.55
C GLY A 151 -21.47 5.11 10.98
N ILE A 152 -20.56 5.03 10.00
CA ILE A 152 -19.13 4.83 10.21
C ILE A 152 -18.31 5.82 9.38
N TYR A 153 -17.13 6.15 9.89
CA TYR A 153 -16.05 6.74 9.14
C TYR A 153 -14.97 5.68 8.96
N LEU A 154 -14.50 5.51 7.73
CA LEU A 154 -13.47 4.53 7.39
C LEU A 154 -12.28 5.24 6.77
N SER A 155 -11.09 4.99 7.30
CA SER A 155 -9.82 5.44 6.72
C SER A 155 -8.95 4.24 6.38
N ARG A 156 -8.22 4.32 5.26
CA ARG A 156 -7.20 3.33 4.87
C ARG A 156 -5.88 4.03 4.67
N TYR A 157 -4.86 3.51 5.33
CA TYR A 157 -3.47 3.90 5.21
C TYR A 157 -2.77 2.81 4.42
N ILE A 158 -2.29 3.13 3.22
CA ILE A 158 -1.66 2.17 2.31
C ILE A 158 -0.16 2.37 2.37
N PHE A 159 0.53 1.31 2.73
CA PHE A 159 1.97 1.26 2.83
C PHE A 159 2.56 0.38 1.74
N LYS A 160 3.80 0.67 1.35
CA LYS A 160 4.61 -0.18 0.49
C LYS A 160 5.98 -0.40 1.12
N LYS A 161 6.61 -1.50 0.74
CA LYS A 161 7.99 -1.84 1.10
C LYS A 161 8.67 -2.52 -0.08
N PRO A 162 9.88 -2.15 -0.46
CA PRO A 162 10.62 -2.87 -1.50
C PRO A 162 10.84 -4.34 -1.13
N LEU A 163 10.69 -5.23 -2.13
CA LEU A 163 11.04 -6.64 -2.01
C LEU A 163 12.52 -6.87 -2.23
#